data_2c2e9beec797332cea09515a22a77f6c
#
_entry.id   2c2e9beec797332cea09515a22a77f6c
#
_cell.length_a   1.000
_cell.length_b   1.000
_cell.length_c   1.000
_cell.angle_alpha   90.00
_cell.angle_beta   90.00
_cell.angle_gamma   90.00
#
_symmetry.space_group_name_H-M   'P 1'
#
loop_
_entity.id
_entity.type
_entity.pdbx_description
1 polymer ?
#
loop_
_entity_poly.entity_id
_entity_poly.type
_entity_poly.pdbx_seq_one_letter_code
_entity_poly.pdbx_strand_id
1 'polypeptide(L)'
;MKTVIVGCGRVGSVLADSFDRAGHQVIVLDIETKAFDRLPGTFSGAAVRGDGTDEDTLRRAGAESADLFMAMTEGDNRNVMSAQLATEALDARQVIAKINDPLRASAYAELGIATLCRTNLMASAVMDFLGLDLKFGPGLSPPTGQHPGGEHHGPADAAAPGSPVVAGAAPDGPAASASSFSAAPAVAAPAEPTPAPVAPVTAREG
;
A
#
# COMPACT_ATOMS: atom_id res chain seq x y z
N MET A 1 3.10 10.38 -15.09
CA MET A 1 2.96 11.02 -13.75
C MET A 1 4.30 10.92 -13.03
N LYS A 2 4.61 11.90 -12.20
CA LYS A 2 5.71 11.84 -11.21
C LYS A 2 5.17 11.26 -9.91
N THR A 3 5.64 10.08 -9.54
CA THR A 3 5.19 9.34 -8.36
C THR A 3 6.32 9.21 -7.35
N VAL A 4 6.06 9.59 -6.11
CA VAL A 4 7.00 9.48 -4.98
C VAL A 4 6.45 8.49 -3.97
N ILE A 5 7.28 7.54 -3.55
CA ILE A 5 6.93 6.49 -2.60
C ILE A 5 7.93 6.51 -1.45
N VAL A 6 7.46 6.78 -0.23
CA VAL A 6 8.25 6.71 0.99
C VAL A 6 8.02 5.35 1.65
N GLY A 7 9.07 4.54 1.71
CA GLY A 7 9.06 3.18 2.22
C GLY A 7 9.11 2.14 1.09
N CYS A 8 10.25 1.47 0.92
CA CYS A 8 10.47 0.37 -0.03
C CYS A 8 10.23 -1.01 0.63
N GLY A 9 9.15 -1.10 1.42
CA GLY A 9 8.67 -2.38 1.97
C GLY A 9 7.94 -3.22 0.92
N ARG A 10 7.25 -4.29 1.37
CA ARG A 10 6.49 -5.20 0.48
C ARG A 10 5.47 -4.47 -0.40
N VAL A 11 4.72 -3.53 0.15
CA VAL A 11 3.72 -2.77 -0.61
C VAL A 11 4.39 -1.72 -1.49
N GLY A 12 5.32 -0.93 -0.92
CA GLY A 12 5.99 0.16 -1.64
C GLY A 12 6.79 -0.34 -2.85
N SER A 13 7.51 -1.46 -2.73
CA SER A 13 8.26 -2.03 -3.86
C SER A 13 7.35 -2.54 -4.99
N VAL A 14 6.21 -3.16 -4.66
CA VAL A 14 5.23 -3.60 -5.66
C VAL A 14 4.59 -2.41 -6.38
N LEU A 15 4.24 -1.36 -5.65
CA LEU A 15 3.71 -0.13 -6.24
C LEU A 15 4.76 0.54 -7.14
N ALA A 16 6.02 0.61 -6.66
CA ALA A 16 7.12 1.19 -7.44
C ALA A 16 7.32 0.49 -8.79
N ASP A 17 7.40 -0.85 -8.78
CA ASP A 17 7.50 -1.65 -10.01
C ASP A 17 6.28 -1.47 -10.92
N SER A 18 5.07 -1.43 -10.35
CA SER A 18 3.85 -1.27 -11.13
C SER A 18 3.77 0.09 -11.84
N PHE A 19 4.12 1.17 -11.15
CA PHE A 19 4.15 2.51 -11.74
C PHE A 19 5.28 2.67 -12.76
N ASP A 20 6.45 2.10 -12.49
CA ASP A 20 7.58 2.12 -13.41
C ASP A 20 7.26 1.39 -14.73
N ARG A 21 6.68 0.18 -14.64
CA ARG A 21 6.21 -0.57 -15.82
C ARG A 21 5.11 0.15 -16.60
N ALA A 22 4.32 0.96 -15.93
CA ALA A 22 3.30 1.80 -16.57
C ALA A 22 3.90 3.06 -17.23
N GLY A 23 5.24 3.23 -17.20
CA GLY A 23 5.95 4.34 -17.81
C GLY A 23 5.90 5.63 -17.00
N HIS A 24 5.66 5.56 -15.70
CA HIS A 24 5.68 6.73 -14.83
C HIS A 24 7.08 7.00 -14.29
N GLN A 25 7.37 8.27 -14.00
CA GLN A 25 8.59 8.64 -13.28
C GLN A 25 8.42 8.28 -11.81
N VAL A 26 9.20 7.32 -11.31
CA VAL A 26 9.09 6.82 -9.95
C VAL A 26 10.32 7.17 -9.13
N ILE A 27 10.10 7.72 -7.93
CA ILE A 27 11.11 7.96 -6.91
C ILE A 27 10.72 7.18 -5.67
N VAL A 28 11.57 6.27 -5.21
CA VAL A 28 11.36 5.49 -3.99
C VAL A 28 12.37 5.89 -2.94
N LEU A 29 11.91 6.25 -1.74
CA LEU A 29 12.77 6.56 -0.60
C LEU A 29 12.65 5.48 0.47
N ASP A 30 13.77 5.09 1.06
CA ASP A 30 13.82 4.29 2.29
C ASP A 30 15.07 4.63 3.11
N ILE A 31 14.97 4.54 4.42
CA ILE A 31 16.14 4.73 5.32
C ILE A 31 17.12 3.55 5.21
N GLU A 32 16.62 2.36 4.85
CA GLU A 32 17.37 1.13 4.77
C GLU A 32 17.75 0.79 3.34
N THR A 33 19.03 0.83 2.99
CA THR A 33 19.52 0.47 1.64
C THR A 33 19.08 -0.93 1.21
N LYS A 34 19.04 -1.90 2.14
CA LYS A 34 18.57 -3.27 1.87
C LYS A 34 17.10 -3.36 1.47
N ALA A 35 16.30 -2.33 1.76
CA ALA A 35 14.91 -2.30 1.33
C ALA A 35 14.79 -2.33 -0.21
N PHE A 36 15.75 -1.73 -0.91
CA PHE A 36 15.79 -1.67 -2.37
C PHE A 36 16.08 -3.00 -3.06
N ASP A 37 16.59 -4.00 -2.33
CA ASP A 37 16.76 -5.37 -2.86
C ASP A 37 15.43 -6.02 -3.28
N ARG A 38 14.28 -5.41 -2.88
CA ARG A 38 12.95 -5.84 -3.30
C ARG A 38 12.53 -5.33 -4.67
N LEU A 39 13.21 -4.32 -5.17
CA LEU A 39 12.95 -3.80 -6.52
C LEU A 39 13.51 -4.78 -7.55
N PRO A 40 12.79 -5.04 -8.64
CA PRO A 40 13.31 -5.90 -9.69
C PRO A 40 14.50 -5.25 -10.39
N GLY A 41 15.40 -6.06 -10.96
CA GLY A 41 16.55 -5.55 -11.71
C GLY A 41 16.17 -4.73 -12.96
N THR A 42 14.92 -4.77 -13.37
CA THR A 42 14.37 -3.97 -14.48
C THR A 42 13.83 -2.61 -14.04
N PHE A 43 13.80 -2.33 -12.72
CA PHE A 43 13.31 -1.04 -12.22
C PHE A 43 14.20 0.09 -12.73
N SER A 44 13.58 1.06 -13.41
CA SER A 44 14.26 2.19 -14.05
C SER A 44 14.12 3.51 -13.28
N GLY A 45 13.27 3.52 -12.23
CA GLY A 45 13.07 4.67 -11.37
C GLY A 45 14.26 4.98 -10.45
N ALA A 46 14.16 6.03 -9.66
CA ALA A 46 15.17 6.43 -8.69
C ALA A 46 14.92 5.76 -7.32
N ALA A 47 15.93 5.05 -6.80
CA ALA A 47 15.94 4.53 -5.44
C ALA A 47 16.86 5.40 -4.57
N VAL A 48 16.31 6.13 -3.62
CA VAL A 48 17.00 7.14 -2.82
C VAL A 48 17.01 6.75 -1.35
N ARG A 49 18.20 6.60 -0.78
CA ARG A 49 18.33 6.40 0.67
C ARG A 49 18.07 7.73 1.39
N GLY A 50 17.08 7.74 2.30
CA GLY A 50 16.79 8.94 3.06
C GLY A 50 15.61 8.79 4.00
N ASP A 51 15.47 9.75 4.91
CA ASP A 51 14.32 9.83 5.82
C ASP A 51 13.19 10.61 5.14
N GLY A 52 12.06 9.95 4.90
CA GLY A 52 10.88 10.58 4.30
C GLY A 52 10.13 11.53 5.25
N THR A 53 10.57 11.68 6.49
CA THR A 53 10.04 12.67 7.45
C THR A 53 10.92 13.92 7.52
N ASP A 54 11.97 14.00 6.69
CA ASP A 54 12.85 15.16 6.58
C ASP A 54 12.60 15.88 5.24
N GLU A 55 12.17 17.13 5.33
CA GLU A 55 11.81 17.95 4.17
C GLU A 55 12.97 18.13 3.20
N ASP A 56 14.18 18.44 3.71
CA ASP A 56 15.36 18.63 2.88
C ASP A 56 15.74 17.37 2.11
N THR A 57 15.57 16.21 2.74
CA THR A 57 15.80 14.91 2.10
C THR A 57 14.77 14.66 0.98
N LEU A 58 13.51 14.96 1.22
CA LEU A 58 12.46 14.85 0.20
C LEU A 58 12.71 15.80 -0.98
N ARG A 59 13.10 17.05 -0.71
CA ARG A 59 13.46 18.01 -1.76
C ARG A 59 14.65 17.54 -2.59
N ARG A 60 15.73 17.10 -1.94
CA ARG A 60 16.92 16.57 -2.64
C ARG A 60 16.61 15.32 -3.46
N ALA A 61 15.68 14.48 -3.02
CA ALA A 61 15.19 13.34 -3.78
C ALA A 61 14.33 13.75 -4.98
N GLY A 62 13.93 15.00 -5.08
CA GLY A 62 13.11 15.52 -6.15
C GLY A 62 11.61 15.28 -5.91
N ALA A 63 11.16 15.24 -4.67
CA ALA A 63 9.75 14.96 -4.34
C ALA A 63 8.80 16.14 -4.59
N GLU A 64 9.32 17.36 -4.82
CA GLU A 64 8.50 18.56 -5.05
C GLU A 64 7.55 18.39 -6.24
N SER A 65 6.35 18.94 -6.13
CA SER A 65 5.32 18.93 -7.18
C SER A 65 5.05 17.52 -7.75
N ALA A 66 5.05 16.49 -6.88
CA ALA A 66 4.68 15.14 -7.27
C ALA A 66 3.20 15.09 -7.68
N ASP A 67 2.89 14.36 -8.76
CA ASP A 67 1.49 14.09 -9.12
C ASP A 67 0.85 13.16 -8.09
N LEU A 68 1.63 12.20 -7.55
CA LEU A 68 1.21 11.27 -6.51
C LEU A 68 2.34 11.07 -5.50
N PHE A 69 2.03 11.26 -4.23
CA PHE A 69 2.92 10.97 -3.11
C PHE A 69 2.30 9.89 -2.21
N MET A 70 3.03 8.85 -1.91
CA MET A 70 2.56 7.73 -1.10
C MET A 70 3.51 7.46 0.07
N ALA A 71 3.01 7.62 1.31
CA ALA A 71 3.75 7.25 2.53
C ALA A 71 3.38 5.82 2.95
N MET A 72 4.28 4.86 2.71
CA MET A 72 4.04 3.41 2.80
C MET A 72 4.96 2.70 3.80
N THR A 73 5.55 3.43 4.76
CA THR A 73 6.41 2.84 5.81
C THR A 73 5.60 1.99 6.80
N GLU A 74 6.27 1.30 7.73
CA GLU A 74 5.57 0.53 8.77
C GLU A 74 5.01 1.40 9.92
N GLY A 75 5.44 2.64 10.05
CA GLY A 75 5.04 3.53 11.14
C GLY A 75 3.95 4.52 10.74
N ASP A 76 2.77 4.47 11.37
CA ASP A 76 1.67 5.40 11.11
C ASP A 76 2.09 6.87 11.28
N ASN A 77 2.83 7.19 12.35
CA ASN A 77 3.30 8.57 12.61
C ASN A 77 4.23 9.07 11.51
N ARG A 78 5.14 8.21 11.01
CA ARG A 78 6.02 8.57 9.90
C ARG A 78 5.23 8.84 8.64
N ASN A 79 4.25 7.98 8.35
CA ASN A 79 3.42 8.13 7.17
C ASN A 79 2.58 9.40 7.20
N VAL A 80 2.02 9.76 8.36
CA VAL A 80 1.30 11.03 8.54
C VAL A 80 2.24 12.21 8.37
N MET A 81 3.40 12.21 9.01
CA MET A 81 4.36 13.30 8.90
C MET A 81 4.87 13.50 7.47
N SER A 82 5.22 12.41 6.78
CA SER A 82 5.60 12.47 5.37
C SER A 82 4.47 13.01 4.49
N ALA A 83 3.23 12.61 4.76
CA ALA A 83 2.06 13.08 4.01
C ALA A 83 1.79 14.58 4.23
N GLN A 84 1.93 15.06 5.46
CA GLN A 84 1.79 16.50 5.77
C GLN A 84 2.88 17.32 5.06
N LEU A 85 4.14 16.89 5.11
CA LEU A 85 5.22 17.55 4.38
C LEU A 85 4.95 17.57 2.87
N ALA A 86 4.45 16.46 2.32
CA ALA A 86 4.13 16.37 0.90
C ALA A 86 3.04 17.37 0.49
N THR A 87 2.03 17.55 1.34
CA THR A 87 0.90 18.46 1.08
C THR A 87 1.29 19.93 1.31
N GLU A 88 1.94 20.22 2.45
CA GLU A 88 2.12 21.59 2.92
C GLU A 88 3.41 22.25 2.41
N ALA A 89 4.47 21.44 2.20
CA ALA A 89 5.80 21.96 1.86
C ALA A 89 6.27 21.59 0.45
N LEU A 90 5.77 20.50 -0.14
CA LEU A 90 6.26 19.98 -1.42
C LEU A 90 5.25 20.11 -2.56
N ASP A 91 4.08 20.67 -2.33
CA ASP A 91 3.05 20.90 -3.36
C ASP A 91 2.68 19.62 -4.14
N ALA A 92 2.56 18.50 -3.44
CA ALA A 92 2.12 17.25 -4.05
C ALA A 92 0.61 17.27 -4.32
N ARG A 93 0.18 16.88 -5.53
CA ARG A 93 -1.23 16.98 -5.96
C ARG A 93 -2.13 15.96 -5.29
N GLN A 94 -1.66 14.74 -5.16
CA GLN A 94 -2.37 13.66 -4.47
C GLN A 94 -1.44 13.03 -3.44
N VAL A 95 -1.93 12.89 -2.22
CA VAL A 95 -1.14 12.34 -1.12
C VAL A 95 -1.93 11.21 -0.46
N ILE A 96 -1.30 10.06 -0.27
CA ILE A 96 -1.89 8.90 0.40
C ILE A 96 -0.96 8.45 1.53
N ALA A 97 -1.50 8.33 2.75
CA ALA A 97 -0.79 7.79 3.90
C ALA A 97 -1.32 6.39 4.27
N LYS A 98 -0.43 5.41 4.37
CA LYS A 98 -0.79 4.11 4.95
C LYS A 98 -0.91 4.26 6.46
N ILE A 99 -2.08 3.95 7.02
CA ILE A 99 -2.37 3.98 8.46
C ILE A 99 -2.94 2.62 8.86
N ASN A 100 -2.28 1.94 9.78
CA ASN A 100 -2.67 0.58 10.17
C ASN A 100 -3.84 0.57 11.17
N ASP A 101 -3.94 1.59 12.01
CA ASP A 101 -5.02 1.75 12.99
C ASP A 101 -6.27 2.34 12.34
N PRO A 102 -7.44 1.63 12.36
CA PRO A 102 -8.66 2.09 11.71
C PRO A 102 -9.22 3.40 12.27
N LEU A 103 -9.12 3.62 13.60
CA LEU A 103 -9.61 4.86 14.23
C LEU A 103 -8.77 6.06 13.80
N ARG A 104 -7.45 5.88 13.76
CA ARG A 104 -6.54 6.91 13.29
C ARG A 104 -6.71 7.19 11.79
N ALA A 105 -6.92 6.16 10.98
CA ALA A 105 -7.17 6.34 9.55
C ALA A 105 -8.38 7.23 9.30
N SER A 106 -9.50 7.00 10.02
CA SER A 106 -10.69 7.84 9.92
C SER A 106 -10.42 9.29 10.37
N ALA A 107 -9.75 9.48 11.50
CA ALA A 107 -9.44 10.80 12.03
C ALA A 107 -8.55 11.63 11.08
N TYR A 108 -7.52 11.01 10.46
CA TYR A 108 -6.67 11.72 9.50
C TYR A 108 -7.35 11.98 8.16
N ALA A 109 -8.30 11.14 7.74
CA ALA A 109 -9.13 11.44 6.57
C ALA A 109 -10.01 12.68 6.80
N GLU A 110 -10.56 12.86 8.01
CA GLU A 110 -11.30 14.07 8.40
C GLU A 110 -10.41 15.33 8.41
N LEU A 111 -9.12 15.17 8.67
CA LEU A 111 -8.12 16.24 8.61
C LEU A 111 -7.57 16.49 7.19
N GLY A 112 -8.14 15.86 6.17
CA GLY A 112 -7.79 16.12 4.78
C GLY A 112 -6.65 15.28 4.21
N ILE A 113 -6.21 14.23 4.89
CA ILE A 113 -5.18 13.30 4.39
C ILE A 113 -5.87 12.03 3.89
N ALA A 114 -5.72 11.70 2.59
CA ALA A 114 -6.21 10.41 2.10
C ALA A 114 -5.47 9.26 2.81
N THR A 115 -6.22 8.33 3.39
CA THR A 115 -5.65 7.24 4.18
C THR A 115 -5.94 5.87 3.60
N LEU A 116 -4.93 5.00 3.60
CA LEU A 116 -5.03 3.58 3.24
C LEU A 116 -4.94 2.74 4.52
N CYS A 117 -6.07 2.18 4.98
CA CYS A 117 -6.11 1.33 6.16
C CYS A 117 -5.92 -0.14 5.79
N ARG A 118 -4.71 -0.66 6.02
CA ARG A 118 -4.38 -2.06 5.74
C ARG A 118 -5.26 -3.02 6.55
N THR A 119 -5.54 -2.70 7.81
CA THR A 119 -6.37 -3.54 8.69
C THR A 119 -7.78 -3.71 8.13
N ASN A 120 -8.42 -2.61 7.72
CA ASN A 120 -9.75 -2.67 7.12
C ASN A 120 -9.75 -3.41 5.78
N LEU A 121 -8.75 -3.18 4.93
CA LEU A 121 -8.61 -3.89 3.64
C LEU A 121 -8.52 -5.40 3.84
N MET A 122 -7.66 -5.85 4.76
CA MET A 122 -7.48 -7.28 4.99
C MET A 122 -8.71 -7.91 5.63
N ALA A 123 -9.33 -7.23 6.61
CA ALA A 123 -10.54 -7.72 7.25
C ALA A 123 -11.69 -7.82 6.24
N SER A 124 -11.90 -6.80 5.41
CA SER A 124 -12.93 -6.81 4.37
C SER A 124 -12.70 -7.95 3.38
N ALA A 125 -11.47 -8.13 2.89
CA ALA A 125 -11.16 -9.20 1.95
C ALA A 125 -11.45 -10.61 2.51
N VAL A 126 -11.23 -10.84 3.83
CA VAL A 126 -11.56 -12.11 4.48
C VAL A 126 -13.09 -12.29 4.57
N MET A 127 -13.82 -11.24 4.93
CA MET A 127 -15.28 -11.31 5.04
C MET A 127 -15.94 -11.51 3.67
N ASP A 128 -15.45 -10.83 2.65
CA ASP A 128 -15.92 -11.00 1.27
C ASP A 128 -15.70 -12.46 0.80
N PHE A 129 -14.52 -13.03 1.09
CA PHE A 129 -14.22 -14.42 0.76
C PHE A 129 -15.17 -15.42 1.45
N LEU A 130 -15.57 -15.12 2.70
CA LEU A 130 -16.50 -15.96 3.48
C LEU A 130 -17.98 -15.70 3.14
N GLY A 131 -18.30 -14.72 2.31
CA GLY A 131 -19.67 -14.31 2.01
C GLY A 131 -20.39 -13.69 3.22
N LEU A 132 -19.66 -13.09 4.16
CA LEU A 132 -20.20 -12.46 5.35
C LEU A 132 -20.32 -10.95 5.14
N ASP A 133 -21.51 -10.38 5.29
CA ASP A 133 -21.75 -8.93 5.18
C ASP A 133 -21.44 -8.23 6.53
N LEU A 134 -20.17 -8.31 6.94
CA LEU A 134 -19.65 -7.56 8.08
C LEU A 134 -18.87 -6.36 7.55
N LYS A 135 -19.40 -5.16 7.79
CA LYS A 135 -18.77 -3.92 7.31
C LYS A 135 -17.71 -3.45 8.29
N PHE A 136 -16.49 -3.41 7.81
CA PHE A 136 -15.39 -2.65 8.43
C PHE A 136 -15.40 -1.23 7.86
N GLY A 137 -14.68 -0.32 8.50
CA GLY A 137 -14.47 1.00 7.93
C GLY A 137 -13.81 0.91 6.55
N PRO A 138 -13.81 2.01 5.77
CA PRO A 138 -13.24 2.02 4.43
C PRO A 138 -11.75 1.64 4.45
N GLY A 139 -11.33 0.83 3.49
CA GLY A 139 -9.92 0.49 3.30
C GLY A 139 -9.11 1.65 2.73
N LEU A 140 -9.75 2.46 1.88
CA LEU A 140 -9.22 3.72 1.37
C LEU A 140 -10.24 4.82 1.69
N SER A 141 -9.82 5.82 2.46
CA SER A 141 -10.64 6.99 2.81
C SER A 141 -10.10 8.20 2.04
N PRO A 142 -10.92 8.81 1.17
CA PRO A 142 -10.55 10.09 0.55
C PRO A 142 -10.48 11.18 1.63
N PRO A 143 -9.77 12.28 1.38
CA PRO A 143 -9.75 13.41 2.28
C PRO A 143 -11.15 14.04 2.33
N THR A 144 -11.69 14.25 3.52
CA THR A 144 -13.03 14.86 3.74
C THR A 144 -12.95 16.27 4.33
N GLY A 145 -11.80 16.64 4.92
CA GLY A 145 -11.54 17.98 5.45
C GLY A 145 -11.10 18.94 4.35
N GLN A 146 -11.56 20.20 4.42
CA GLN A 146 -10.96 21.27 3.62
C GLN A 146 -9.67 21.72 4.30
N HIS A 147 -8.53 21.61 3.60
CA HIS A 147 -7.31 22.25 4.04
C HIS A 147 -7.52 23.78 4.08
N PRO A 148 -7.18 24.48 5.16
CA PRO A 148 -7.36 25.92 5.26
C PRO A 148 -6.29 26.71 4.47
N GLY A 149 -5.85 26.27 3.31
CA GLY A 149 -4.77 26.95 2.62
C GLY A 149 -4.48 26.58 1.18
N GLY A 150 -5.41 26.01 0.45
CA GLY A 150 -5.15 25.73 -0.97
C GLY A 150 -6.43 25.74 -1.80
N GLU A 151 -6.55 26.67 -2.73
CA GLU A 151 -7.43 26.49 -3.87
C GLU A 151 -6.89 25.31 -4.67
N HIS A 152 -7.33 24.09 -4.32
CA HIS A 152 -7.09 22.94 -5.17
C HIS A 152 -7.86 23.16 -6.46
N HIS A 153 -7.15 23.47 -7.52
CA HIS A 153 -7.65 23.22 -8.87
C HIS A 153 -8.01 21.72 -8.92
N GLY A 154 -9.30 21.44 -8.89
CA GLY A 154 -9.83 20.11 -9.10
C GLY A 154 -9.26 19.53 -10.39
N PRO A 155 -9.24 18.20 -10.56
CA PRO A 155 -8.74 17.59 -11.77
C PRO A 155 -9.54 18.14 -12.94
N ALA A 156 -8.91 19.00 -13.75
CA ALA A 156 -9.42 19.32 -15.07
C ALA A 156 -9.48 17.98 -15.83
N ASP A 157 -10.69 17.60 -16.22
CA ASP A 157 -11.03 16.53 -17.13
C ASP A 157 -9.84 15.77 -17.74
N ALA A 158 -9.31 14.80 -17.01
CA ALA A 158 -8.54 13.74 -17.60
C ALA A 158 -9.57 12.78 -18.20
N ALA A 159 -9.90 13.01 -19.47
CA ALA A 159 -10.66 12.09 -20.28
C ALA A 159 -10.07 10.68 -20.09
N ALA A 160 -10.87 9.77 -19.56
CA ALA A 160 -10.54 8.36 -19.51
C ALA A 160 -10.21 7.90 -20.94
N PRO A 161 -9.09 7.19 -21.17
CA PRO A 161 -8.86 6.55 -22.45
C PRO A 161 -9.98 5.52 -22.64
N GLY A 162 -10.72 5.69 -23.76
CA GLY A 162 -11.90 4.91 -24.08
C GLY A 162 -11.67 3.41 -23.99
N SER A 163 -12.50 2.74 -23.23
CA SER A 163 -12.69 1.31 -23.34
C SER A 163 -13.11 0.95 -24.76
N PRO A 164 -12.50 -0.06 -25.39
CA PRO A 164 -12.99 -0.53 -26.67
C PRO A 164 -14.37 -1.17 -26.47
N VAL A 165 -15.38 -0.58 -27.08
CA VAL A 165 -16.70 -1.16 -27.23
C VAL A 165 -16.56 -2.36 -28.15
N VAL A 166 -16.59 -3.56 -27.58
CA VAL A 166 -16.79 -4.79 -28.38
C VAL A 166 -18.30 -4.99 -28.53
N ALA A 167 -18.83 -4.56 -29.68
CA ALA A 167 -20.13 -5.00 -30.17
C ALA A 167 -19.94 -6.38 -30.80
N GLY A 168 -20.76 -7.35 -30.43
CA GLY A 168 -20.84 -8.58 -31.19
C GLY A 168 -21.45 -9.77 -30.45
N ALA A 169 -22.76 -9.95 -30.67
CA ALA A 169 -23.47 -11.20 -30.84
C ALA A 169 -23.37 -12.30 -29.76
N ALA A 170 -24.51 -12.51 -29.15
CA ALA A 170 -24.86 -13.80 -28.56
C ALA A 170 -24.99 -14.88 -29.64
N PRO A 171 -24.67 -16.14 -29.33
CA PRO A 171 -25.56 -17.21 -29.70
C PRO A 171 -25.99 -18.08 -28.52
N ASP A 172 -27.23 -18.49 -28.58
CA ASP A 172 -27.88 -19.47 -27.79
C ASP A 172 -27.14 -20.82 -27.74
N GLY A 173 -27.14 -21.48 -26.56
CA GLY A 173 -26.77 -22.87 -26.45
C GLY A 173 -26.72 -23.36 -24.99
N PRO A 174 -27.01 -24.61 -24.69
CA PRO A 174 -27.89 -25.04 -23.61
C PRO A 174 -27.16 -25.31 -22.26
N ALA A 175 -27.96 -25.33 -21.20
CA ALA A 175 -27.63 -25.68 -19.86
C ALA A 175 -26.83 -27.01 -19.76
N ALA A 176 -25.68 -26.98 -19.10
CA ALA A 176 -24.96 -28.17 -18.67
C ALA A 176 -24.80 -28.17 -17.14
N SER A 177 -25.48 -29.11 -16.58
CA SER A 177 -25.37 -29.86 -15.32
C SER A 177 -24.24 -29.50 -14.35
N ALA A 178 -24.67 -29.29 -13.10
CA ALA A 178 -23.86 -29.32 -11.89
C ALA A 178 -22.96 -30.57 -11.83
N SER A 179 -21.66 -30.39 -11.80
CA SER A 179 -20.72 -31.43 -11.40
C SER A 179 -20.19 -31.13 -9.99
N SER A 180 -20.45 -32.11 -9.13
CA SER A 180 -20.00 -32.25 -7.77
C SER A 180 -18.51 -31.99 -7.59
N PHE A 181 -18.16 -30.99 -6.77
CA PHE A 181 -16.80 -30.82 -6.25
C PHE A 181 -16.54 -31.90 -5.19
N SER A 182 -15.73 -32.88 -5.56
CA SER A 182 -15.15 -33.84 -4.62
C SER A 182 -14.12 -33.13 -3.73
N ALA A 183 -14.30 -33.23 -2.42
CA ALA A 183 -13.38 -32.70 -1.43
C ALA A 183 -11.99 -33.36 -1.60
N ALA A 184 -10.96 -32.53 -1.72
CA ALA A 184 -9.57 -32.99 -1.67
C ALA A 184 -9.24 -33.49 -0.25
N PRO A 185 -8.39 -34.53 -0.11
CA PRO A 185 -8.02 -35.08 1.20
C PRO A 185 -7.18 -34.06 2.00
N ALA A 186 -7.47 -33.97 3.30
CA ALA A 186 -6.75 -33.17 4.27
C ALA A 186 -5.24 -33.55 4.27
N VAL A 187 -4.40 -32.56 4.04
CA VAL A 187 -2.95 -32.70 4.20
C VAL A 187 -2.68 -32.74 5.71
N ALA A 188 -2.11 -33.84 6.19
CA ALA A 188 -1.71 -34.01 7.59
C ALA A 188 -0.63 -32.96 7.95
N ALA A 189 -0.83 -32.29 9.08
CA ALA A 189 0.14 -31.35 9.65
C ALA A 189 1.45 -32.10 9.98
N PRO A 190 2.63 -31.49 9.75
CA PRO A 190 3.88 -32.07 10.17
C PRO A 190 3.96 -32.10 11.71
N ALA A 191 4.42 -33.25 12.23
CA ALA A 191 4.60 -33.45 13.67
C ALA A 191 5.62 -32.45 14.24
N GLU A 192 5.29 -31.84 15.38
CA GLU A 192 6.20 -30.96 16.11
C GLU A 192 7.46 -31.72 16.56
N PRO A 193 8.65 -31.13 16.46
CA PRO A 193 9.87 -31.75 16.93
C PRO A 193 9.86 -31.81 18.47
N THR A 194 10.07 -32.98 19.01
CA THR A 194 10.22 -33.22 20.46
C THR A 194 11.41 -32.41 21.00
N PRO A 195 11.26 -31.61 22.07
CA PRO A 195 12.38 -30.88 22.66
C PRO A 195 13.42 -31.83 23.26
N ALA A 196 14.69 -31.57 22.94
CA ALA A 196 15.83 -32.31 23.49
C ALA A 196 15.92 -32.14 25.02
N PRO A 197 16.39 -33.15 25.77
CA PRO A 197 16.50 -33.06 27.21
C PRO A 197 17.59 -32.06 27.62
N VAL A 198 17.21 -31.14 28.52
CA VAL A 198 18.10 -30.13 29.12
C VAL A 198 19.04 -30.84 30.09
N ALA A 199 20.35 -30.76 29.88
CA ALA A 199 21.35 -31.26 30.79
C ALA A 199 21.37 -30.47 32.12
N PRO A 200 21.59 -31.13 33.28
CA PRO A 200 21.62 -30.45 34.57
C PRO A 200 22.85 -29.52 34.70
N VAL A 201 22.59 -28.29 35.15
CA VAL A 201 23.60 -27.33 35.49
C VAL A 201 24.29 -27.80 36.79
N THR A 202 25.55 -28.20 36.71
CA THR A 202 26.37 -28.46 37.88
C THR A 202 26.76 -27.15 38.52
N ALA A 203 26.30 -26.92 39.76
CA ALA A 203 26.77 -25.87 40.62
C ALA A 203 28.28 -26.09 40.90
N ARG A 204 29.10 -25.08 40.61
CA ARG A 204 30.46 -24.98 41.11
C ARG A 204 30.42 -24.23 42.45
N GLU A 205 30.65 -24.96 43.53
CA GLU A 205 31.11 -24.41 44.79
C GLU A 205 32.61 -24.12 44.66
N GLY A 206 33.03 -22.94 45.18
CA GLY A 206 34.41 -22.51 45.30
C GLY A 206 34.48 -21.01 45.50
#